data_9a969f25fd48361105b387198c0423c6
#
_entry.id   9a969f25fd48361105b387198c0423c6
#
_cell.length_a   1.000
_cell.length_b   1.000
_cell.length_c   1.000
_cell.angle_alpha   90.00
_cell.angle_beta   90.00
_cell.angle_gamma   90.00
#
_symmetry.space_group_name_H-M   'P 1'
#
loop_
_entity.id
_entity.type
_entity.pdbx_description
1 polymer ?
#
loop_
_entity_poly.entity_id
_entity_poly.type
_entity_poly.pdbx_seq_one_letter_code
_entity_poly.pdbx_strand_id
1 'polypeptide(L)'
;MKLTKLLERLDYKVVAGSDNIEITELVNDSRKVVPGSVFVCISGAVSDGHQYVKDVAEKGAAAVIVEKDVEVPEGLTVIKVEDTRYALALMSAAYFGYPAEKLKTIGITGTKGKTTTTYMVKAILEEVGHKVGLIGTIEAIIGDKTIPSNNTTPESYTIQKYFAQMVEAGCDCVVMEVSSQGLMLHRTAGIMFDIGIFTNLGEDHIGPNEHKDFEDYKHCKGLLFKQCKVGIGNVDDKWFEDVFKGATCEIETFGFGEKADLRAIDVKHISRPGYLGVWYHVTGLMDFDVEIDIPGEFSVYNSLTAIAVCRHFNVPVEKIKDALKVAKVKGRIEMVKVSDDFTLMIDYAHNAMALESLLHTLRDYNPGRIVTVFGCGGNRSKTRRYEMGEVSGKLSDFTIITSDNPRFEEPQAIIDDIIVGMKKTDGKYIDICDRKEAIRYAIEHGRPGDVIVLAGKGHETYQEIKGVKYDMDERVLIKEVLEELKGE
;
A
#
# COMPACT_ATOMS: atom_id res chain seq x y z
N MET A 1 11.19 23.29 -22.63
CA MET A 1 10.15 23.97 -21.80
C MET A 1 10.82 25.10 -21.03
N LYS A 2 10.17 26.26 -20.86
CA LYS A 2 10.75 27.39 -20.09
C LYS A 2 10.79 27.05 -18.59
N LEU A 3 11.87 27.43 -17.89
CA LEU A 3 11.99 27.27 -16.43
C LEU A 3 10.89 28.02 -15.69
N THR A 4 10.51 29.23 -16.14
CA THR A 4 9.39 30.02 -15.60
C THR A 4 8.08 29.22 -15.59
N LYS A 5 7.84 28.34 -16.57
CA LYS A 5 6.65 27.48 -16.62
C LYS A 5 6.69 26.39 -15.54
N LEU A 6 7.87 25.84 -15.26
CA LEU A 6 8.04 24.87 -14.16
C LEU A 6 7.85 25.51 -12.78
N LEU A 7 8.17 26.80 -12.65
CA LEU A 7 8.14 27.57 -11.40
C LEU A 7 6.82 28.31 -11.16
N GLU A 8 5.85 28.27 -12.10
CA GLU A 8 4.68 29.17 -12.10
C GLU A 8 3.77 29.09 -10.85
N ARG A 9 3.84 27.99 -10.08
CA ARG A 9 3.06 27.80 -8.84
C ARG A 9 3.95 27.79 -7.58
N LEU A 10 5.19 28.29 -7.69
CA LEU A 10 6.16 28.33 -6.60
C LEU A 10 6.53 29.75 -6.24
N ASP A 11 6.71 30.00 -4.96
CA ASP A 11 7.44 31.13 -4.46
C ASP A 11 8.95 30.84 -4.52
N TYR A 12 9.72 31.65 -5.24
CA TYR A 12 11.15 31.43 -5.43
C TYR A 12 11.94 32.73 -5.55
N LYS A 13 13.25 32.61 -5.38
CA LYS A 13 14.21 33.70 -5.61
C LYS A 13 15.27 33.26 -6.60
N VAL A 14 15.52 34.07 -7.60
CA VAL A 14 16.68 33.93 -8.50
C VAL A 14 17.91 34.40 -7.74
N VAL A 15 18.83 33.50 -7.46
CA VAL A 15 20.11 33.78 -6.77
C VAL A 15 21.19 34.13 -7.78
N ALA A 16 21.21 33.42 -8.93
CA ALA A 16 22.12 33.67 -10.04
C ALA A 16 21.48 33.27 -11.38
N GLY A 17 21.95 33.85 -12.46
CA GLY A 17 21.47 33.59 -13.81
C GLY A 17 20.10 34.18 -14.11
N SER A 18 19.28 33.47 -14.86
CA SER A 18 17.96 33.91 -15.32
C SER A 18 16.96 32.72 -15.27
N ASP A 19 15.72 33.00 -14.85
CA ASP A 19 14.62 32.04 -14.89
C ASP A 19 13.96 31.93 -16.28
N ASN A 20 14.27 32.87 -17.20
CA ASN A 20 13.75 32.83 -18.56
C ASN A 20 14.67 32.03 -19.52
N ILE A 21 14.96 30.79 -19.14
CA ILE A 21 15.77 29.84 -19.91
C ILE A 21 14.97 28.63 -20.33
N GLU A 22 15.41 27.93 -21.38
CA GLU A 22 14.83 26.66 -21.80
C GLU A 22 15.44 25.50 -21.01
N ILE A 23 14.57 24.59 -20.60
CA ILE A 23 14.92 23.37 -19.87
C ILE A 23 14.60 22.15 -20.74
N THR A 24 15.54 21.22 -20.82
CA THR A 24 15.37 19.95 -21.54
C THR A 24 14.70 18.90 -20.66
N GLU A 25 15.18 18.74 -19.42
CA GLU A 25 14.68 17.71 -18.49
C GLU A 25 14.63 18.23 -17.05
N LEU A 26 13.67 17.72 -16.28
CA LEU A 26 13.56 17.87 -14.82
C LEU A 26 14.15 16.63 -14.15
N VAL A 27 15.19 16.78 -13.36
CA VAL A 27 15.89 15.66 -12.70
C VAL A 27 16.20 15.94 -11.23
N ASN A 28 16.18 14.88 -10.40
CA ASN A 28 16.58 14.91 -8.99
C ASN A 28 17.65 13.84 -8.67
N ASP A 29 18.22 13.22 -9.69
CA ASP A 29 19.33 12.26 -9.61
C ASP A 29 20.49 12.81 -10.41
N SER A 30 21.60 13.18 -9.75
CA SER A 30 22.80 13.79 -10.37
C SER A 30 23.45 12.92 -11.45
N ARG A 31 23.17 11.62 -11.44
CA ARG A 31 23.65 10.65 -12.47
C ARG A 31 22.88 10.75 -13.77
N LYS A 32 21.66 11.30 -13.73
CA LYS A 32 20.73 11.45 -14.87
C LYS A 32 20.76 12.82 -15.51
N VAL A 33 21.60 13.72 -15.01
CA VAL A 33 21.74 15.07 -15.58
C VAL A 33 22.29 15.00 -17.00
N VAL A 34 21.63 15.69 -17.91
CA VAL A 34 22.02 15.90 -19.32
C VAL A 34 22.09 17.40 -19.60
N PRO A 35 22.78 17.86 -20.67
CA PRO A 35 22.84 19.27 -21.01
C PRO A 35 21.45 19.92 -21.13
N GLY A 36 21.29 21.07 -20.47
CA GLY A 36 20.02 21.80 -20.42
C GLY A 36 19.04 21.35 -19.33
N SER A 37 19.38 20.34 -18.50
CA SER A 37 18.51 19.91 -17.39
C SER A 37 18.36 20.97 -16.31
N VAL A 38 17.25 20.94 -15.58
CA VAL A 38 17.14 21.52 -14.23
C VAL A 38 17.27 20.43 -13.20
N PHE A 39 18.22 20.57 -12.28
CA PHE A 39 18.46 19.63 -11.19
C PHE A 39 17.89 20.15 -9.87
N VAL A 40 17.05 19.37 -9.22
CA VAL A 40 16.48 19.69 -7.91
C VAL A 40 17.31 19.04 -6.81
N CYS A 41 17.93 19.86 -5.95
CA CYS A 41 18.79 19.41 -4.86
C CYS A 41 17.95 18.95 -3.67
N ILE A 42 17.74 17.63 -3.56
CA ILE A 42 16.97 17.06 -2.46
C ILE A 42 17.88 16.72 -1.28
N SER A 43 17.54 17.22 -0.08
CA SER A 43 18.16 16.77 1.18
C SER A 43 17.60 15.41 1.57
N GLY A 44 18.33 14.33 1.26
CA GLY A 44 17.96 12.95 1.56
C GLY A 44 18.53 12.43 2.88
N ALA A 45 18.02 11.30 3.38
CA ALA A 45 18.51 10.68 4.62
C ALA A 45 19.96 10.15 4.51
N VAL A 46 20.41 9.79 3.31
CA VAL A 46 21.74 9.22 3.07
C VAL A 46 22.67 10.21 2.36
N SER A 47 22.13 11.08 1.52
CA SER A 47 22.91 12.00 0.68
C SER A 47 22.16 13.31 0.50
N ASP A 48 22.91 14.42 0.53
CA ASP A 48 22.37 15.76 0.27
C ASP A 48 22.68 16.18 -1.18
N GLY A 49 21.62 16.42 -1.96
CA GLY A 49 21.73 16.84 -3.36
C GLY A 49 22.52 18.13 -3.58
N HIS A 50 22.57 19.02 -2.59
CA HIS A 50 23.27 20.29 -2.68
C HIS A 50 24.79 20.13 -2.87
N GLN A 51 25.39 19.05 -2.39
CA GLN A 51 26.82 18.74 -2.60
C GLN A 51 27.19 18.46 -4.05
N TYR A 52 26.21 18.16 -4.91
CA TYR A 52 26.43 17.82 -6.32
C TYR A 52 26.29 19.02 -7.27
N VAL A 53 26.06 20.24 -6.78
CA VAL A 53 25.83 21.43 -7.60
C VAL A 53 26.95 21.65 -8.62
N LYS A 54 28.22 21.49 -8.22
CA LYS A 54 29.37 21.61 -9.11
C LYS A 54 29.39 20.50 -10.17
N ASP A 55 29.18 19.26 -9.76
CA ASP A 55 29.18 18.11 -10.68
C ASP A 55 28.11 18.22 -11.74
N VAL A 56 26.90 18.67 -11.37
CA VAL A 56 25.79 18.80 -12.33
C VAL A 56 25.97 19.99 -13.26
N ALA A 57 26.63 21.05 -12.80
CA ALA A 57 27.03 22.16 -13.66
C ALA A 57 28.05 21.72 -14.71
N GLU A 58 29.07 20.93 -14.33
CA GLU A 58 30.05 20.36 -15.23
C GLU A 58 29.42 19.41 -16.27
N LYS A 59 28.31 18.74 -15.93
CA LYS A 59 27.51 17.91 -16.83
C LYS A 59 26.57 18.72 -17.74
N GLY A 60 26.55 20.06 -17.59
CA GLY A 60 25.77 20.95 -18.42
C GLY A 60 24.36 21.20 -17.95
N ALA A 61 24.05 21.04 -16.65
CA ALA A 61 22.79 21.49 -16.11
C ALA A 61 22.61 23.01 -16.38
N ALA A 62 21.43 23.41 -16.85
CA ALA A 62 21.10 24.83 -17.10
C ALA A 62 20.69 25.55 -15.81
N ALA A 63 20.08 24.82 -14.88
CA ALA A 63 19.64 25.37 -13.60
C ALA A 63 19.70 24.33 -12.47
N VAL A 64 19.81 24.85 -11.23
CA VAL A 64 19.61 24.08 -10.00
C VAL A 64 18.56 24.76 -9.13
N ILE A 65 17.76 23.93 -8.43
CA ILE A 65 16.80 24.36 -7.42
C ILE A 65 17.38 23.96 -6.07
N VAL A 66 17.53 24.93 -5.16
CA VAL A 66 18.16 24.75 -3.85
C VAL A 66 17.30 25.29 -2.72
N GLU A 67 17.42 24.73 -1.52
CA GLU A 67 16.83 25.27 -0.29
C GLU A 67 17.89 25.88 0.64
N LYS A 68 19.17 25.59 0.35
CA LYS A 68 20.35 26.08 1.10
C LYS A 68 21.21 26.96 0.22
N ASP A 69 22.06 27.76 0.84
CA ASP A 69 23.07 28.52 0.10
C ASP A 69 24.15 27.55 -0.44
N VAL A 70 24.52 27.75 -1.69
CA VAL A 70 25.50 26.92 -2.39
C VAL A 70 26.54 27.82 -3.09
N GLU A 71 27.71 27.28 -3.33
CA GLU A 71 28.67 27.93 -4.25
C GLU A 71 28.10 27.92 -5.65
N VAL A 72 28.06 29.08 -6.29
CA VAL A 72 27.43 29.23 -7.61
C VAL A 72 28.48 29.04 -8.70
N PRO A 73 28.43 27.96 -9.51
CA PRO A 73 29.29 27.80 -10.70
C PRO A 73 28.97 28.87 -11.75
N GLU A 74 30.00 29.26 -12.50
CA GLU A 74 29.86 30.25 -13.59
C GLU A 74 28.87 29.72 -14.66
N GLY A 75 27.92 30.57 -15.07
CA GLY A 75 26.94 30.26 -16.11
C GLY A 75 25.73 29.43 -15.65
N LEU A 76 25.71 28.94 -14.40
CA LEU A 76 24.59 28.17 -13.86
C LEU A 76 23.49 29.10 -13.31
N THR A 77 22.24 28.83 -13.68
CA THR A 77 21.09 29.47 -13.01
C THR A 77 20.82 28.79 -11.68
N VAL A 78 20.73 29.57 -10.60
CA VAL A 78 20.43 29.08 -9.24
C VAL A 78 19.14 29.70 -8.73
N ILE A 79 18.16 28.86 -8.48
CA ILE A 79 16.85 29.22 -7.93
C ILE A 79 16.74 28.72 -6.49
N LYS A 80 16.46 29.61 -5.57
CA LYS A 80 16.27 29.27 -4.14
C LYS A 80 14.77 29.21 -3.83
N VAL A 81 14.37 28.13 -3.18
CA VAL A 81 13.01 27.85 -2.68
C VAL A 81 13.07 27.58 -1.17
N GLU A 82 11.94 27.53 -0.49
CA GLU A 82 11.85 27.19 0.92
C GLU A 82 12.08 25.67 1.16
N ASP A 83 11.50 24.83 0.32
CA ASP A 83 11.56 23.37 0.39
C ASP A 83 11.69 22.78 -1.01
N THR A 84 12.78 22.07 -1.27
CA THR A 84 13.08 21.49 -2.58
C THR A 84 12.22 20.25 -2.90
N ARG A 85 11.70 19.53 -1.91
CA ARG A 85 10.76 18.41 -2.16
C ARG A 85 9.41 18.91 -2.60
N TYR A 86 8.91 19.96 -1.92
CA TYR A 86 7.68 20.65 -2.33
C TYR A 86 7.82 21.25 -3.73
N ALA A 87 8.96 21.90 -4.00
CA ALA A 87 9.27 22.44 -5.31
C ALA A 87 9.29 21.36 -6.41
N LEU A 88 9.96 20.21 -6.14
CA LEU A 88 9.98 19.08 -7.08
C LEU A 88 8.57 18.59 -7.42
N ALA A 89 7.68 18.55 -6.44
CA ALA A 89 6.31 18.09 -6.67
C ALA A 89 5.53 19.03 -7.60
N LEU A 90 5.57 20.34 -7.36
CA LEU A 90 4.89 21.33 -8.21
C LEU A 90 5.53 21.44 -9.59
N MET A 91 6.87 21.41 -9.66
CA MET A 91 7.59 21.40 -10.94
C MET A 91 7.27 20.16 -11.76
N SER A 92 7.15 18.99 -11.11
CA SER A 92 6.77 17.74 -11.78
C SER A 92 5.34 17.81 -12.33
N ALA A 93 4.40 18.39 -11.57
CA ALA A 93 3.04 18.62 -12.07
C ALA A 93 3.04 19.50 -13.31
N ALA A 94 3.78 20.61 -13.30
CA ALA A 94 3.93 21.50 -14.46
C ALA A 94 4.63 20.82 -15.64
N TYR A 95 5.69 20.06 -15.37
CA TYR A 95 6.47 19.33 -16.38
C TYR A 95 5.62 18.35 -17.18
N PHE A 96 4.73 17.61 -16.50
CA PHE A 96 3.80 16.67 -17.12
C PHE A 96 2.44 17.29 -17.52
N GLY A 97 2.28 18.61 -17.44
CA GLY A 97 1.08 19.32 -17.90
C GLY A 97 -0.14 19.11 -17.01
N TYR A 98 0.08 19.06 -15.70
CA TYR A 98 -0.95 18.97 -14.65
C TYR A 98 -1.91 17.77 -14.84
N PRO A 99 -1.40 16.54 -14.95
CA PRO A 99 -2.23 15.39 -15.29
C PRO A 99 -3.27 15.05 -14.20
N ALA A 100 -3.03 15.43 -12.95
CA ALA A 100 -4.00 15.25 -11.87
C ALA A 100 -5.31 16.03 -12.12
N GLU A 101 -5.26 17.17 -12.85
CA GLU A 101 -6.44 17.98 -13.18
C GLU A 101 -7.30 17.34 -14.30
N LYS A 102 -6.79 16.27 -14.95
CA LYS A 102 -7.46 15.55 -16.05
C LYS A 102 -8.01 14.19 -15.61
N LEU A 103 -7.79 13.80 -14.35
CA LEU A 103 -8.24 12.55 -13.75
C LEU A 103 -9.13 12.86 -12.55
N LYS A 104 -10.12 12.02 -12.28
CA LYS A 104 -10.73 11.95 -10.96
C LYS A 104 -9.75 11.26 -10.01
N THR A 105 -9.28 11.97 -8.99
CA THR A 105 -8.21 11.49 -8.11
C THR A 105 -8.75 11.10 -6.74
N ILE A 106 -8.43 9.87 -6.30
CA ILE A 106 -8.86 9.30 -5.02
C ILE A 106 -7.61 8.91 -4.23
N GLY A 107 -7.40 9.55 -3.08
CA GLY A 107 -6.27 9.28 -2.19
C GLY A 107 -6.72 8.57 -0.91
N ILE A 108 -6.08 7.45 -0.54
CA ILE A 108 -6.45 6.65 0.63
C ILE A 108 -5.29 6.63 1.64
N THR A 109 -5.52 7.18 2.83
CA THR A 109 -4.57 7.10 3.95
C THR A 109 -5.13 6.29 5.12
N GLY A 110 -4.26 5.86 6.00
CA GLY A 110 -4.55 5.06 7.19
C GLY A 110 -3.41 4.13 7.55
N THR A 111 -3.49 3.44 8.67
CA THR A 111 -2.49 2.44 9.04
C THR A 111 -2.72 1.15 8.27
N LYS A 112 -3.94 0.60 8.31
CA LYS A 112 -4.35 -0.63 7.63
C LYS A 112 -5.49 -0.37 6.64
N GLY A 113 -5.75 -1.33 5.73
CA GLY A 113 -6.89 -1.29 4.82
C GLY A 113 -6.67 -0.54 3.51
N LYS A 114 -5.65 0.29 3.36
CA LYS A 114 -5.39 1.08 2.14
C LYS A 114 -5.42 0.22 0.87
N THR A 115 -4.58 -0.80 0.81
CA THR A 115 -4.45 -1.68 -0.36
C THR A 115 -5.78 -2.38 -0.69
N THR A 116 -6.43 -2.97 0.31
CA THR A 116 -7.71 -3.65 0.09
C THR A 116 -8.77 -2.69 -0.44
N THR A 117 -8.88 -1.50 0.16
CA THR A 117 -9.83 -0.49 -0.28
C THR A 117 -9.53 0.01 -1.70
N THR A 118 -8.26 0.25 -2.07
CA THR A 118 -7.89 0.65 -3.43
C THR A 118 -8.34 -0.35 -4.48
N TYR A 119 -8.15 -1.64 -4.23
CA TYR A 119 -8.59 -2.69 -5.16
C TYR A 119 -10.11 -2.84 -5.19
N MET A 120 -10.81 -2.71 -4.07
CA MET A 120 -12.29 -2.71 -4.03
C MET A 120 -12.88 -1.53 -4.80
N VAL A 121 -12.36 -0.31 -4.60
CA VAL A 121 -12.79 0.88 -5.37
C VAL A 121 -12.56 0.65 -6.87
N LYS A 122 -11.36 0.18 -7.25
CA LYS A 122 -11.03 -0.13 -8.64
C LYS A 122 -12.02 -1.13 -9.23
N ALA A 123 -12.27 -2.26 -8.54
CA ALA A 123 -13.17 -3.30 -9.02
C ALA A 123 -14.59 -2.77 -9.26
N ILE A 124 -15.12 -1.97 -8.33
CA ILE A 124 -16.48 -1.40 -8.47
C ILE A 124 -16.57 -0.41 -9.63
N LEU A 125 -15.56 0.46 -9.78
CA LEU A 125 -15.58 1.47 -10.85
C LEU A 125 -15.39 0.82 -12.23
N GLU A 126 -14.56 -0.22 -12.34
CA GLU A 126 -14.38 -0.98 -13.59
C GLU A 126 -15.62 -1.77 -14.00
N GLU A 127 -16.42 -2.26 -13.02
CA GLU A 127 -17.69 -2.97 -13.30
C GLU A 127 -18.71 -2.07 -14.03
N VAL A 128 -18.59 -0.74 -13.90
CA VAL A 128 -19.44 0.23 -14.61
C VAL A 128 -18.74 0.89 -15.80
N GLY A 129 -17.57 0.37 -16.21
CA GLY A 129 -16.87 0.79 -17.42
C GLY A 129 -15.89 1.92 -17.27
N HIS A 130 -15.58 2.36 -16.03
CA HIS A 130 -14.47 3.29 -15.81
C HIS A 130 -13.13 2.61 -16.09
N LYS A 131 -12.19 3.33 -16.68
CA LYS A 131 -10.81 2.90 -16.81
C LYS A 131 -9.98 3.47 -15.66
N VAL A 132 -9.65 2.62 -14.69
CA VAL A 132 -9.09 3.02 -13.40
C VAL A 132 -7.58 2.82 -13.36
N GLY A 133 -6.82 3.89 -13.13
CA GLY A 133 -5.43 3.81 -12.73
C GLY A 133 -5.31 3.46 -11.24
N LEU A 134 -4.24 2.75 -10.87
CA LEU A 134 -3.95 2.42 -9.46
C LEU A 134 -2.49 2.70 -9.14
N ILE A 135 -2.21 3.26 -7.96
CA ILE A 135 -0.85 3.38 -7.40
C ILE A 135 -0.91 2.88 -5.95
N GLY A 136 -0.17 1.83 -5.62
CA GLY A 136 -0.22 1.26 -4.28
C GLY A 136 1.00 0.44 -3.90
N THR A 137 0.91 -0.21 -2.76
CA THR A 137 1.97 -1.03 -2.16
C THR A 137 2.39 -2.18 -3.05
N ILE A 138 1.45 -2.79 -3.77
CA ILE A 138 1.72 -3.96 -4.61
C ILE A 138 2.30 -3.52 -5.95
N GLU A 139 1.61 -2.61 -6.64
CA GLU A 139 1.90 -2.24 -8.01
C GLU A 139 1.30 -0.87 -8.38
N ALA A 140 1.73 -0.34 -9.52
CA ALA A 140 1.02 0.71 -10.25
C ALA A 140 0.39 0.10 -11.51
N ILE A 141 -0.89 0.38 -11.74
CA ILE A 141 -1.66 -0.06 -12.93
C ILE A 141 -1.96 1.17 -13.78
N ILE A 142 -1.48 1.16 -15.03
CA ILE A 142 -1.58 2.26 -15.99
C ILE A 142 -2.19 1.71 -17.27
N GLY A 143 -3.50 1.81 -17.42
CA GLY A 143 -4.21 1.10 -18.49
C GLY A 143 -3.96 -0.40 -18.40
N ASP A 144 -3.40 -1.00 -19.45
CA ASP A 144 -3.10 -2.44 -19.50
C ASP A 144 -1.71 -2.79 -18.95
N LYS A 145 -0.95 -1.79 -18.50
CA LYS A 145 0.42 -1.96 -18.01
C LYS A 145 0.45 -2.01 -16.50
N THR A 146 1.12 -3.02 -15.96
CA THR A 146 1.38 -3.18 -14.52
C THR A 146 2.87 -3.01 -14.24
N ILE A 147 3.19 -2.21 -13.22
CA ILE A 147 4.56 -1.91 -12.77
C ILE A 147 4.67 -2.27 -11.29
N PRO A 148 5.55 -3.21 -10.88
CA PRO A 148 5.77 -3.51 -9.47
C PRO A 148 6.19 -2.27 -8.69
N SER A 149 5.63 -2.08 -7.50
CA SER A 149 5.93 -0.93 -6.65
C SER A 149 7.19 -1.15 -5.81
N ASN A 150 7.99 -0.09 -5.66
CA ASN A 150 9.09 -0.04 -4.69
C ASN A 150 8.64 0.64 -3.37
N ASN A 151 7.68 1.54 -3.46
CA ASN A 151 7.12 2.30 -2.34
C ASN A 151 5.61 2.39 -2.48
N THR A 152 4.89 2.33 -1.36
CA THR A 152 3.43 2.53 -1.32
C THR A 152 3.00 3.82 -2.03
N THR A 153 3.71 4.91 -1.78
CA THR A 153 3.54 6.21 -2.43
C THR A 153 4.86 6.59 -3.07
N PRO A 154 4.99 6.55 -4.40
CA PRO A 154 6.22 6.91 -5.11
C PRO A 154 6.66 8.35 -4.90
N GLU A 155 7.87 8.72 -5.33
CA GLU A 155 8.33 10.10 -5.37
C GLU A 155 7.46 10.94 -6.32
N SER A 156 7.33 12.24 -6.03
CA SER A 156 6.41 13.15 -6.72
C SER A 156 6.56 13.16 -8.25
N TYR A 157 7.80 13.14 -8.75
CA TYR A 157 8.07 13.04 -10.19
C TYR A 157 7.45 11.75 -10.80
N THR A 158 7.58 10.63 -10.09
CA THR A 158 7.05 9.34 -10.55
C THR A 158 5.53 9.33 -10.53
N ILE A 159 4.90 9.92 -9.49
CA ILE A 159 3.43 10.04 -9.42
C ILE A 159 2.91 10.84 -10.61
N GLN A 160 3.47 12.02 -10.87
CA GLN A 160 3.03 12.87 -11.98
C GLN A 160 3.27 12.21 -13.35
N LYS A 161 4.39 11.50 -13.51
CA LYS A 161 4.67 10.68 -14.69
C LYS A 161 3.61 9.59 -14.90
N TYR A 162 3.25 8.87 -13.84
CA TYR A 162 2.24 7.82 -13.91
C TYR A 162 0.86 8.40 -14.24
N PHE A 163 0.51 9.53 -13.64
CA PHE A 163 -0.74 10.22 -13.96
C PHE A 163 -0.79 10.67 -15.43
N ALA A 164 0.31 11.21 -15.98
CA ALA A 164 0.38 11.56 -17.40
C ALA A 164 0.18 10.33 -18.29
N GLN A 165 0.84 9.20 -17.96
CA GLN A 165 0.68 7.95 -18.68
C GLN A 165 -0.73 7.37 -18.55
N MET A 166 -1.41 7.54 -17.40
CA MET A 166 -2.81 7.14 -17.20
C MET A 166 -3.74 7.97 -18.10
N VAL A 167 -3.52 9.29 -18.20
CA VAL A 167 -4.26 10.16 -19.13
C VAL A 167 -4.05 9.71 -20.57
N GLU A 168 -2.82 9.45 -20.98
CA GLU A 168 -2.49 8.94 -22.33
C GLU A 168 -3.11 7.58 -22.60
N ALA A 169 -3.19 6.71 -21.60
CA ALA A 169 -3.84 5.41 -21.69
C ALA A 169 -5.37 5.50 -21.68
N GLY A 170 -5.95 6.69 -21.51
CA GLY A 170 -7.41 6.90 -21.47
C GLY A 170 -8.05 6.49 -20.14
N CYS A 171 -7.30 6.49 -19.04
CA CYS A 171 -7.90 6.40 -17.71
C CYS A 171 -8.69 7.68 -17.41
N ASP A 172 -9.85 7.54 -16.78
CA ASP A 172 -10.68 8.66 -16.33
C ASP A 172 -10.58 8.92 -14.83
N CYS A 173 -10.08 7.96 -14.07
CA CYS A 173 -9.81 8.12 -12.65
C CYS A 173 -8.56 7.36 -12.20
N VAL A 174 -8.06 7.72 -11.01
CA VAL A 174 -6.96 7.02 -10.35
C VAL A 174 -7.26 6.87 -8.86
N VAL A 175 -7.00 5.70 -8.33
CA VAL A 175 -7.04 5.39 -6.90
C VAL A 175 -5.62 5.15 -6.42
N MET A 176 -5.18 5.87 -5.38
CA MET A 176 -3.84 5.70 -4.86
C MET A 176 -3.76 5.60 -3.34
N GLU A 177 -2.86 4.75 -2.88
CA GLU A 177 -2.47 4.72 -1.48
C GLU A 177 -1.59 5.93 -1.16
N VAL A 178 -1.98 6.70 -0.12
CA VAL A 178 -1.26 7.87 0.36
C VAL A 178 -0.71 7.59 1.75
N SER A 179 0.57 7.23 1.84
CA SER A 179 1.24 6.97 3.10
C SER A 179 1.51 8.27 3.86
N SER A 180 1.58 8.19 5.19
CA SER A 180 1.97 9.33 6.04
C SER A 180 3.35 9.89 5.68
N GLN A 181 4.30 9.01 5.35
CA GLN A 181 5.63 9.41 4.90
C GLN A 181 5.59 10.09 3.52
N GLY A 182 4.67 9.65 2.62
CA GLY A 182 4.45 10.32 1.34
C GLY A 182 3.92 11.75 1.51
N LEU A 183 3.05 11.96 2.50
CA LEU A 183 2.56 13.29 2.88
C LEU A 183 3.66 14.14 3.54
N MET A 184 4.39 13.58 4.50
CA MET A 184 5.50 14.23 5.19
C MET A 184 6.60 14.72 4.22
N LEU A 185 6.88 13.93 3.19
CA LEU A 185 7.91 14.23 2.18
C LEU A 185 7.36 14.94 0.94
N HIS A 186 6.19 15.55 1.03
CA HIS A 186 5.55 16.31 -0.05
C HIS A 186 5.37 15.55 -1.38
N ARG A 187 5.33 14.19 -1.35
CA ARG A 187 5.22 13.39 -2.58
C ARG A 187 3.93 13.60 -3.34
N THR A 188 2.86 14.01 -2.65
CA THR A 188 1.54 14.31 -3.23
C THR A 188 1.24 15.80 -3.33
N ALA A 189 2.19 16.68 -3.00
CA ALA A 189 1.99 18.11 -3.16
C ALA A 189 1.68 18.47 -4.62
N GLY A 190 0.85 19.49 -4.81
CA GLY A 190 0.35 19.88 -6.14
C GLY A 190 -0.77 19.00 -6.69
N ILE A 191 -1.25 18.01 -5.92
CA ILE A 191 -2.45 17.22 -6.22
C ILE A 191 -3.58 17.70 -5.32
N MET A 192 -4.67 18.20 -5.91
CA MET A 192 -5.94 18.39 -5.20
C MET A 192 -6.82 17.17 -5.47
N PHE A 193 -6.83 16.23 -4.53
CA PHE A 193 -7.65 15.03 -4.66
C PHE A 193 -9.14 15.37 -4.72
N ASP A 194 -9.89 14.70 -5.59
CA ASP A 194 -11.35 14.80 -5.57
C ASP A 194 -11.91 14.17 -4.28
N ILE A 195 -11.33 13.04 -3.86
CA ILE A 195 -11.72 12.34 -2.64
C ILE A 195 -10.46 11.94 -1.85
N GLY A 196 -10.41 12.33 -0.59
CA GLY A 196 -9.42 11.87 0.40
C GLY A 196 -10.07 10.94 1.41
N ILE A 197 -9.43 9.84 1.77
CA ILE A 197 -10.00 8.80 2.64
C ILE A 197 -9.12 8.55 3.84
N PHE A 198 -9.73 8.44 5.03
CA PHE A 198 -9.11 7.97 6.26
C PHE A 198 -9.74 6.65 6.70
N THR A 199 -8.94 5.57 6.71
CA THR A 199 -9.44 4.25 7.12
C THR A 199 -9.33 3.99 8.62
N ASN A 200 -8.15 4.16 9.21
CA ASN A 200 -7.87 3.96 10.63
C ASN A 200 -6.47 4.44 11.01
N LEU A 201 -6.22 4.56 12.33
CA LEU A 201 -4.91 4.92 12.87
C LEU A 201 -4.53 4.02 14.06
N GLY A 202 -3.40 3.33 13.95
CA GLY A 202 -2.74 2.58 15.02
C GLY A 202 -1.26 2.93 15.08
N GLU A 203 -0.59 2.57 16.16
CA GLU A 203 0.86 2.78 16.30
C GLU A 203 1.62 1.97 15.26
N ASP A 204 2.33 2.66 14.37
CA ASP A 204 3.16 2.09 13.31
C ASP A 204 4.11 3.19 12.79
N HIS A 205 5.16 2.81 12.07
CA HIS A 205 6.05 3.75 11.39
C HIS A 205 6.70 4.83 12.30
N ILE A 206 7.04 4.49 13.54
CA ILE A 206 7.77 5.35 14.47
C ILE A 206 9.19 4.81 14.61
N GLY A 207 10.19 5.60 14.20
CA GLY A 207 11.58 5.16 14.21
C GLY A 207 12.57 6.16 13.61
N PRO A 208 13.89 5.84 13.61
CA PRO A 208 14.94 6.79 13.23
C PRO A 208 14.87 7.38 11.82
N ASN A 209 14.25 6.70 10.87
CA ASN A 209 14.06 7.15 9.47
C ASN A 209 12.58 7.22 9.08
N GLU A 210 11.72 7.26 10.07
CA GLU A 210 10.27 7.31 9.94
C GLU A 210 9.73 8.54 10.69
N HIS A 211 8.53 8.46 11.26
CA HIS A 211 7.99 9.53 12.09
C HIS A 211 8.72 9.59 13.43
N LYS A 212 8.94 10.82 13.94
CA LYS A 212 9.63 11.02 15.23
C LYS A 212 8.82 10.51 16.43
N ASP A 213 7.49 10.58 16.32
CA ASP A 213 6.53 10.15 17.35
C ASP A 213 5.14 9.92 16.73
N PHE A 214 4.21 9.45 17.55
CA PHE A 214 2.84 9.17 17.11
C PHE A 214 2.06 10.43 16.71
N GLU A 215 2.32 11.57 17.34
CA GLU A 215 1.67 12.84 17.00
C GLU A 215 2.08 13.31 15.60
N ASP A 216 3.36 13.20 15.25
CA ASP A 216 3.86 13.48 13.91
C ASP A 216 3.22 12.55 12.86
N TYR A 217 3.14 11.24 13.16
CA TYR A 217 2.50 10.26 12.31
C TYR A 217 1.02 10.59 12.04
N LYS A 218 0.27 10.91 13.10
CA LYS A 218 -1.13 11.32 13.05
C LYS A 218 -1.31 12.62 12.26
N HIS A 219 -0.50 13.64 12.59
CA HIS A 219 -0.52 14.93 11.90
C HIS A 219 -0.30 14.77 10.39
N CYS A 220 0.71 13.98 10.00
CA CYS A 220 1.02 13.79 8.58
C CYS A 220 -0.15 13.16 7.81
N LYS A 221 -0.90 12.22 8.41
CA LYS A 221 -2.10 11.68 7.75
C LYS A 221 -3.19 12.75 7.55
N GLY A 222 -3.34 13.66 8.51
CA GLY A 222 -4.28 14.78 8.43
C GLY A 222 -4.00 15.75 7.26
N LEU A 223 -2.77 15.79 6.74
CA LEU A 223 -2.42 16.64 5.61
C LEU A 223 -3.21 16.31 4.34
N LEU A 224 -3.65 15.07 4.16
CA LEU A 224 -4.50 14.68 3.02
C LEU A 224 -5.79 15.50 2.98
N PHE A 225 -6.39 15.82 4.15
CA PHE A 225 -7.67 16.53 4.25
C PHE A 225 -7.55 18.06 4.09
N LYS A 226 -6.32 18.54 3.85
CA LYS A 226 -6.04 19.91 3.39
C LYS A 226 -5.82 19.99 1.87
N GLN A 227 -5.75 18.85 1.19
CA GLN A 227 -5.52 18.73 -0.25
C GLN A 227 -6.52 17.78 -0.93
N CYS A 228 -7.78 17.75 -0.43
CA CYS A 228 -8.88 17.07 -1.10
C CYS A 228 -10.15 17.93 -1.07
N LYS A 229 -11.12 17.64 -1.97
CA LYS A 229 -12.41 18.32 -2.05
C LYS A 229 -13.41 17.71 -1.07
N VAL A 230 -13.46 16.37 -1.01
CA VAL A 230 -14.29 15.59 -0.07
C VAL A 230 -13.37 14.70 0.75
N GLY A 231 -13.51 14.74 2.06
CA GLY A 231 -12.81 13.88 3.01
C GLY A 231 -13.79 12.84 3.56
N ILE A 232 -13.53 11.56 3.34
CA ILE A 232 -14.34 10.44 3.83
C ILE A 232 -13.60 9.77 4.99
N GLY A 233 -14.17 9.77 6.20
CA GLY A 233 -13.48 9.29 7.39
C GLY A 233 -14.24 8.23 8.18
N ASN A 234 -13.48 7.28 8.73
CA ASN A 234 -13.99 6.30 9.69
C ASN A 234 -14.23 6.98 11.05
N VAL A 235 -15.50 7.23 11.36
CA VAL A 235 -15.89 7.93 12.60
C VAL A 235 -15.77 7.04 13.85
N ASP A 236 -15.64 5.73 13.68
CA ASP A 236 -15.45 4.79 14.80
C ASP A 236 -13.98 4.73 15.25
N ASP A 237 -13.05 5.25 14.44
CA ASP A 237 -11.65 5.36 14.84
C ASP A 237 -11.49 6.50 15.87
N LYS A 238 -10.92 6.19 17.03
CA LYS A 238 -10.75 7.15 18.13
C LYS A 238 -9.94 8.40 17.78
N TRP A 239 -9.18 8.35 16.68
CA TRP A 239 -8.35 9.45 16.22
C TRP A 239 -8.97 10.24 15.06
N PHE A 240 -10.22 9.93 14.70
CA PHE A 240 -10.94 10.61 13.61
C PHE A 240 -10.90 12.13 13.77
N GLU A 241 -11.32 12.65 14.92
CA GLU A 241 -11.37 14.08 15.20
C GLU A 241 -9.98 14.75 15.08
N ASP A 242 -8.94 14.07 15.55
CA ASP A 242 -7.57 14.58 15.48
C ASP A 242 -7.05 14.63 14.03
N VAL A 243 -7.30 13.58 13.25
CA VAL A 243 -6.87 13.47 11.85
C VAL A 243 -7.57 14.51 10.98
N PHE A 244 -8.85 14.78 11.24
CA PHE A 244 -9.62 15.79 10.50
C PHE A 244 -9.48 17.21 11.07
N LYS A 245 -8.71 17.39 12.13
CA LYS A 245 -8.46 18.71 12.71
C LYS A 245 -7.78 19.64 11.70
N GLY A 246 -8.47 20.72 11.36
CA GLY A 246 -8.02 21.69 10.36
C GLY A 246 -8.18 21.22 8.91
N ALA A 247 -9.01 20.21 8.65
CA ALA A 247 -9.46 19.86 7.32
C ALA A 247 -10.16 21.06 6.64
N THR A 248 -9.95 21.19 5.32
CA THR A 248 -10.55 22.27 4.51
C THR A 248 -11.56 21.74 3.49
N CYS A 249 -11.81 20.44 3.50
CA CYS A 249 -12.72 19.71 2.61
C CYS A 249 -14.12 19.56 3.22
N GLU A 250 -15.10 19.18 2.39
CA GLU A 250 -16.35 18.63 2.87
C GLU A 250 -16.09 17.29 3.56
N ILE A 251 -16.75 17.02 4.69
CA ILE A 251 -16.50 15.80 5.48
C ILE A 251 -17.71 14.91 5.39
N GLU A 252 -17.49 13.65 5.01
CA GLU A 252 -18.44 12.55 5.10
C GLU A 252 -17.86 11.46 5.98
N THR A 253 -18.73 10.68 6.62
CA THR A 253 -18.31 9.68 7.60
C THR A 253 -18.87 8.30 7.27
N PHE A 254 -18.12 7.27 7.63
CA PHE A 254 -18.58 5.90 7.59
C PHE A 254 -18.19 5.15 8.87
N GLY A 255 -18.91 4.07 9.17
CA GLY A 255 -18.64 3.24 10.35
C GLY A 255 -19.81 2.34 10.72
N PHE A 256 -19.75 1.75 11.91
CA PHE A 256 -20.84 1.00 12.52
C PHE A 256 -21.69 1.90 13.42
N GLY A 257 -21.07 2.91 14.02
CA GLY A 257 -21.70 3.80 14.99
C GLY A 257 -22.80 4.67 14.41
N GLU A 258 -23.72 5.13 15.27
CA GLU A 258 -24.87 5.96 14.87
C GLU A 258 -24.50 7.34 14.31
N LYS A 259 -23.28 7.78 14.53
CA LYS A 259 -22.76 9.06 14.04
C LYS A 259 -22.29 9.02 12.59
N ALA A 260 -22.15 7.83 12.01
CA ALA A 260 -21.70 7.69 10.64
C ALA A 260 -22.81 8.00 9.64
N ASP A 261 -22.48 8.74 8.57
CA ASP A 261 -23.41 9.04 7.48
C ASP A 261 -23.74 7.79 6.65
N LEU A 262 -22.75 6.91 6.46
CA LEU A 262 -22.90 5.60 5.83
C LEU A 262 -22.53 4.51 6.82
N ARG A 263 -23.47 3.61 7.12
CA ARG A 263 -23.33 2.64 8.22
C ARG A 263 -23.42 1.20 7.73
N ALA A 264 -22.70 0.32 8.40
CA ALA A 264 -22.91 -1.12 8.34
C ALA A 264 -23.62 -1.58 9.63
N ILE A 265 -24.70 -2.33 9.47
CA ILE A 265 -25.44 -2.94 10.58
C ILE A 265 -25.70 -4.43 10.28
N ASP A 266 -26.14 -5.20 11.29
CA ASP A 266 -26.50 -6.61 11.17
C ASP A 266 -25.41 -7.51 10.57
N VAL A 267 -24.15 -7.25 10.92
CA VAL A 267 -22.98 -7.98 10.39
C VAL A 267 -23.05 -9.46 10.75
N LYS A 268 -22.88 -10.34 9.74
CA LYS A 268 -22.90 -11.80 9.88
C LYS A 268 -21.71 -12.43 9.18
N HIS A 269 -21.02 -13.34 9.86
CA HIS A 269 -19.95 -14.13 9.27
C HIS A 269 -20.56 -15.28 8.43
N ILE A 270 -20.03 -15.47 7.23
CA ILE A 270 -20.47 -16.54 6.32
C ILE A 270 -19.31 -17.51 6.16
N SER A 271 -19.53 -18.77 6.55
CA SER A 271 -18.57 -19.85 6.39
C SER A 271 -19.17 -20.96 5.51
N ARG A 272 -18.49 -21.27 4.42
CA ARG A 272 -18.81 -22.37 3.51
C ARG A 272 -17.48 -23.01 3.05
N PRO A 273 -17.42 -24.27 2.66
CA PRO A 273 -16.19 -24.85 2.13
C PRO A 273 -15.60 -24.00 0.99
N GLY A 274 -14.34 -23.56 1.14
CA GLY A 274 -13.66 -22.68 0.18
C GLY A 274 -14.13 -21.23 0.14
N TYR A 275 -14.96 -20.80 1.11
CA TYR A 275 -15.49 -19.45 1.18
C TYR A 275 -15.60 -18.98 2.63
N LEU A 276 -14.94 -17.89 2.96
CA LEU A 276 -15.08 -17.16 4.23
C LEU A 276 -15.39 -15.70 3.92
N GLY A 277 -16.57 -15.26 4.25
CA GLY A 277 -17.04 -13.93 3.90
C GLY A 277 -17.82 -13.23 5.00
N VAL A 278 -18.31 -12.04 4.70
CA VAL A 278 -19.15 -11.24 5.59
C VAL A 278 -20.36 -10.75 4.83
N TRP A 279 -21.52 -10.82 5.47
CA TRP A 279 -22.74 -10.18 5.03
C TRP A 279 -23.10 -9.06 6.02
N TYR A 280 -23.59 -7.93 5.51
CA TYR A 280 -24.09 -6.83 6.33
C TYR A 280 -25.09 -6.00 5.57
N HIS A 281 -25.90 -5.21 6.30
CA HIS A 281 -26.81 -4.23 5.74
C HIS A 281 -26.18 -2.84 5.77
N VAL A 282 -26.16 -2.15 4.63
CA VAL A 282 -25.76 -0.74 4.51
C VAL A 282 -26.97 0.13 4.76
N THR A 283 -26.82 1.17 5.60
CA THR A 283 -27.88 2.15 5.87
C THR A 283 -27.31 3.57 5.95
N GLY A 284 -28.16 4.59 5.97
CA GLY A 284 -27.81 6.01 5.98
C GLY A 284 -27.84 6.62 4.58
N LEU A 285 -26.70 7.02 4.03
CA LEU A 285 -26.62 7.61 2.67
C LEU A 285 -27.04 6.64 1.56
N MET A 286 -27.05 5.35 1.82
CA MET A 286 -27.52 4.27 0.93
C MET A 286 -28.23 3.21 1.77
N ASP A 287 -29.04 2.34 1.14
CA ASP A 287 -29.82 1.29 1.83
C ASP A 287 -29.87 0.02 0.97
N PHE A 288 -29.07 -1.01 1.34
CA PHE A 288 -28.99 -2.29 0.65
C PHE A 288 -28.11 -3.32 1.38
N ASP A 289 -28.27 -4.59 1.03
CA ASP A 289 -27.47 -5.69 1.56
C ASP A 289 -26.20 -5.91 0.76
N VAL A 290 -25.11 -6.23 1.46
CA VAL A 290 -23.79 -6.53 0.87
C VAL A 290 -23.28 -7.89 1.36
N GLU A 291 -22.72 -8.68 0.46
CA GLU A 291 -21.93 -9.87 0.75
C GLU A 291 -20.56 -9.73 0.10
N ILE A 292 -19.49 -10.00 0.84
CA ILE A 292 -18.09 -9.92 0.40
C ILE A 292 -17.35 -11.23 0.70
N ASP A 293 -16.51 -11.68 -0.23
CA ASP A 293 -15.68 -12.91 -0.12
C ASP A 293 -14.30 -12.57 0.50
N ILE A 294 -14.30 -11.82 1.60
CA ILE A 294 -13.12 -11.52 2.42
C ILE A 294 -13.59 -11.49 3.88
N PRO A 295 -13.01 -12.33 4.77
CA PRO A 295 -13.46 -12.45 6.15
C PRO A 295 -13.11 -11.21 7.00
N GLY A 296 -13.86 -11.08 8.09
CA GLY A 296 -13.57 -10.21 9.20
C GLY A 296 -14.13 -8.80 9.09
N GLU A 297 -14.21 -8.16 10.24
CA GLU A 297 -14.78 -6.83 10.41
C GLU A 297 -14.02 -5.75 9.60
N PHE A 298 -12.70 -5.89 9.45
CA PHE A 298 -11.93 -4.99 8.60
C PHE A 298 -12.39 -4.97 7.14
N SER A 299 -12.93 -6.09 6.66
CA SER A 299 -13.47 -6.18 5.30
C SER A 299 -14.77 -5.38 5.16
N VAL A 300 -15.56 -5.31 6.24
CA VAL A 300 -16.75 -4.45 6.28
C VAL A 300 -16.34 -2.98 6.19
N TYR A 301 -15.37 -2.53 7.01
CA TYR A 301 -14.86 -1.16 6.92
C TYR A 301 -14.29 -0.83 5.53
N ASN A 302 -13.49 -1.73 4.95
CA ASN A 302 -12.87 -1.50 3.63
C ASN A 302 -13.92 -1.42 2.53
N SER A 303 -14.91 -2.33 2.52
CA SER A 303 -15.99 -2.32 1.53
C SER A 303 -16.95 -1.14 1.72
N LEU A 304 -17.28 -0.78 2.96
CA LEU A 304 -18.09 0.39 3.26
C LEU A 304 -17.41 1.67 2.79
N THR A 305 -16.09 1.77 2.97
CA THR A 305 -15.26 2.85 2.41
C THR A 305 -15.35 2.89 0.88
N ALA A 306 -15.22 1.73 0.22
CA ALA A 306 -15.33 1.66 -1.24
C ALA A 306 -16.71 2.06 -1.74
N ILE A 307 -17.78 1.66 -1.03
CA ILE A 307 -19.17 2.08 -1.31
C ILE A 307 -19.29 3.61 -1.20
N ALA A 308 -18.76 4.20 -0.12
CA ALA A 308 -18.79 5.65 0.09
C ALA A 308 -18.13 6.42 -1.08
N VAL A 309 -16.98 5.94 -1.56
CA VAL A 309 -16.31 6.51 -2.74
C VAL A 309 -17.16 6.35 -4.01
N CYS A 310 -17.67 5.13 -4.28
CA CYS A 310 -18.38 4.83 -5.51
C CYS A 310 -19.74 5.55 -5.61
N ARG A 311 -20.31 5.99 -4.49
CA ARG A 311 -21.47 6.88 -4.45
C ARG A 311 -21.21 8.19 -5.21
N HIS A 312 -20.02 8.77 -5.10
CA HIS A 312 -19.62 9.99 -5.84
C HIS A 312 -19.46 9.78 -7.35
N PHE A 313 -19.46 8.53 -7.80
CA PHE A 313 -19.48 8.14 -9.22
C PHE A 313 -20.85 7.69 -9.68
N ASN A 314 -21.89 7.79 -8.82
CA ASN A 314 -23.25 7.36 -9.11
C ASN A 314 -23.34 5.89 -9.56
N VAL A 315 -22.50 5.02 -9.00
CA VAL A 315 -22.50 3.58 -9.34
C VAL A 315 -23.81 2.94 -8.88
N PRO A 316 -24.54 2.21 -9.76
CA PRO A 316 -25.74 1.49 -9.37
C PRO A 316 -25.46 0.44 -8.27
N VAL A 317 -26.39 0.31 -7.31
CA VAL A 317 -26.24 -0.59 -6.15
C VAL A 317 -25.93 -2.04 -6.59
N GLU A 318 -26.63 -2.59 -7.60
CA GLU A 318 -26.40 -3.97 -8.05
C GLU A 318 -24.98 -4.16 -8.57
N LYS A 319 -24.40 -3.16 -9.24
CA LYS A 319 -23.01 -3.20 -9.71
C LYS A 319 -22.00 -3.14 -8.55
N ILE A 320 -22.30 -2.40 -7.49
CA ILE A 320 -21.50 -2.41 -6.27
C ILE A 320 -21.49 -3.80 -5.64
N LYS A 321 -22.68 -4.42 -5.52
CA LYS A 321 -22.85 -5.78 -4.96
C LYS A 321 -22.11 -6.83 -5.78
N ASP A 322 -22.27 -6.81 -7.10
CA ASP A 322 -21.63 -7.75 -8.01
C ASP A 322 -20.09 -7.65 -7.92
N ALA A 323 -19.55 -6.42 -7.95
CA ALA A 323 -18.11 -6.20 -7.85
C ALA A 323 -17.53 -6.63 -6.50
N LEU A 324 -18.18 -6.27 -5.38
CA LEU A 324 -17.70 -6.62 -4.03
C LEU A 324 -17.73 -8.12 -3.77
N LYS A 325 -18.69 -8.85 -4.34
CA LYS A 325 -18.81 -10.31 -4.20
C LYS A 325 -17.64 -11.08 -4.81
N VAL A 326 -16.99 -10.49 -5.82
CA VAL A 326 -15.86 -11.12 -6.54
C VAL A 326 -14.53 -10.37 -6.34
N ALA A 327 -14.54 -9.29 -5.60
CA ALA A 327 -13.34 -8.49 -5.35
C ALA A 327 -12.27 -9.31 -4.66
N LYS A 328 -11.08 -9.38 -5.27
CA LYS A 328 -9.91 -10.07 -4.71
C LYS A 328 -8.73 -9.12 -4.65
N VAL A 329 -7.95 -9.25 -3.61
CA VAL A 329 -6.72 -8.48 -3.43
C VAL A 329 -5.56 -9.43 -3.35
N LYS A 330 -4.64 -9.35 -4.31
CA LYS A 330 -3.47 -10.23 -4.39
C LYS A 330 -2.71 -10.25 -3.06
N GLY A 331 -2.61 -11.44 -2.44
CA GLY A 331 -1.89 -11.65 -1.21
C GLY A 331 -2.48 -10.98 0.04
N ARG A 332 -3.76 -10.66 0.03
CA ARG A 332 -4.50 -10.15 1.19
C ARG A 332 -5.74 -10.99 1.42
N ILE A 333 -5.64 -11.96 2.31
CA ILE A 333 -6.70 -12.98 2.55
C ILE A 333 -7.21 -13.53 1.22
N GLU A 334 -6.29 -13.87 0.33
CA GLU A 334 -6.58 -14.36 -1.01
C GLU A 334 -6.93 -15.85 -0.96
N MET A 335 -8.22 -16.17 -1.15
CA MET A 335 -8.70 -17.55 -1.18
C MET A 335 -8.20 -18.25 -2.42
N VAL A 336 -7.63 -19.45 -2.25
CA VAL A 336 -7.17 -20.32 -3.34
C VAL A 336 -7.93 -21.65 -3.26
N LYS A 337 -8.65 -21.99 -4.34
CA LYS A 337 -9.41 -23.24 -4.39
C LYS A 337 -8.45 -24.43 -4.57
N VAL A 338 -8.33 -25.23 -3.54
CA VAL A 338 -7.48 -26.45 -3.52
C VAL A 338 -8.27 -27.71 -3.18
N SER A 339 -9.34 -27.61 -2.42
CA SER A 339 -10.18 -28.70 -1.94
C SER A 339 -11.63 -28.26 -1.79
N ASP A 340 -12.54 -29.22 -1.74
CA ASP A 340 -13.94 -29.01 -1.34
C ASP A 340 -14.14 -29.21 0.18
N ASP A 341 -13.15 -29.78 0.86
CA ASP A 341 -13.23 -30.12 2.29
C ASP A 341 -12.68 -29.04 3.21
N PHE A 342 -11.69 -28.24 2.75
CA PHE A 342 -11.03 -27.22 3.55
C PHE A 342 -10.72 -25.96 2.74
N THR A 343 -10.47 -24.87 3.44
CA THR A 343 -10.12 -23.57 2.85
C THR A 343 -8.62 -23.34 2.92
N LEU A 344 -7.99 -22.86 1.83
CA LEU A 344 -6.61 -22.37 1.80
C LEU A 344 -6.59 -20.91 1.39
N MET A 345 -5.80 -20.10 2.09
CA MET A 345 -5.63 -18.69 1.77
C MET A 345 -4.18 -18.24 1.84
N ILE A 346 -3.87 -17.19 1.09
CA ILE A 346 -2.57 -16.50 1.09
C ILE A 346 -2.74 -15.11 1.72
N ASP A 347 -1.87 -14.76 2.69
CA ASP A 347 -1.89 -13.44 3.32
C ASP A 347 -0.49 -12.86 3.55
N TYR A 348 -0.41 -11.54 3.62
CA TYR A 348 0.83 -10.79 3.82
C TYR A 348 1.17 -10.55 5.31
N ALA A 349 0.51 -11.21 6.24
CA ALA A 349 0.80 -11.09 7.68
C ALA A 349 2.23 -11.56 7.98
N HIS A 350 3.17 -10.64 8.09
CA HIS A 350 4.62 -10.87 8.23
C HIS A 350 5.21 -10.33 9.54
N ASN A 351 4.36 -9.96 10.49
CA ASN A 351 4.72 -9.58 11.86
C ASN A 351 3.69 -10.14 12.86
N ALA A 352 4.06 -10.15 14.14
CA ALA A 352 3.24 -10.76 15.20
C ALA A 352 1.83 -10.16 15.27
N MET A 353 1.71 -8.83 15.28
CA MET A 353 0.42 -8.12 15.38
C MET A 353 -0.51 -8.43 14.19
N ALA A 354 0.03 -8.48 12.97
CA ALA A 354 -0.75 -8.81 11.79
C ALA A 354 -1.21 -10.27 11.80
N LEU A 355 -0.31 -11.20 12.20
CA LEU A 355 -0.63 -12.62 12.31
C LEU A 355 -1.68 -12.87 13.41
N GLU A 356 -1.53 -12.22 14.56
CA GLU A 356 -2.49 -12.30 15.67
C GLU A 356 -3.88 -11.84 15.24
N SER A 357 -3.96 -10.66 14.61
CA SER A 357 -5.21 -10.11 14.09
C SER A 357 -5.88 -11.04 13.06
N LEU A 358 -5.10 -11.63 12.15
CA LEU A 358 -5.60 -12.57 11.15
C LEU A 358 -6.15 -13.84 11.81
N LEU A 359 -5.38 -14.46 12.73
CA LEU A 359 -5.79 -15.70 13.38
C LEU A 359 -7.03 -15.51 14.27
N HIS A 360 -7.16 -14.39 14.97
CA HIS A 360 -8.38 -14.07 15.70
C HIS A 360 -9.57 -13.93 14.75
N THR A 361 -9.43 -13.18 13.64
CA THR A 361 -10.47 -13.06 12.63
C THR A 361 -10.93 -14.43 12.11
N LEU A 362 -10.00 -15.33 11.83
CA LEU A 362 -10.34 -16.67 11.32
C LEU A 362 -11.03 -17.53 12.38
N ARG A 363 -10.71 -17.34 13.66
CA ARG A 363 -11.34 -18.08 14.75
C ARG A 363 -12.82 -17.74 14.91
N ASP A 364 -13.25 -16.53 14.54
CA ASP A 364 -14.66 -16.11 14.54
C ASP A 364 -15.54 -16.91 13.56
N TYR A 365 -14.92 -17.61 12.60
CA TYR A 365 -15.60 -18.49 11.63
C TYR A 365 -15.75 -19.94 12.13
N ASN A 366 -15.35 -20.23 13.37
CA ASN A 366 -15.41 -21.56 13.98
C ASN A 366 -14.82 -22.69 13.09
N PRO A 367 -13.59 -22.54 12.59
CA PRO A 367 -12.94 -23.57 11.78
C PRO A 367 -12.71 -24.87 12.56
N GLY A 368 -12.62 -25.99 11.85
CA GLY A 368 -12.21 -27.26 12.46
C GLY A 368 -10.80 -27.16 13.07
N ARG A 369 -9.85 -26.66 12.29
CA ARG A 369 -8.50 -26.28 12.73
C ARG A 369 -8.02 -25.05 11.95
N ILE A 370 -7.18 -24.24 12.59
CA ILE A 370 -6.34 -23.25 11.89
C ILE A 370 -4.95 -23.84 11.74
N VAL A 371 -4.50 -24.02 10.48
CA VAL A 371 -3.14 -24.48 10.14
C VAL A 371 -2.39 -23.29 9.54
N THR A 372 -1.32 -22.84 10.21
CA THR A 372 -0.55 -21.67 9.78
C THR A 372 0.79 -22.12 9.20
N VAL A 373 1.07 -21.75 7.95
CA VAL A 373 2.35 -21.95 7.25
C VAL A 373 3.04 -20.61 7.14
N PHE A 374 4.17 -20.41 7.79
CA PHE A 374 4.89 -19.14 7.74
C PHE A 374 6.39 -19.27 7.95
N GLY A 375 7.10 -18.24 7.53
CA GLY A 375 8.51 -18.01 7.83
C GLY A 375 8.76 -16.54 8.16
N CYS A 376 10.01 -16.20 8.45
CA CYS A 376 10.44 -14.84 8.70
C CYS A 376 11.58 -14.42 7.79
N GLY A 377 11.66 -13.12 7.50
CA GLY A 377 12.75 -12.55 6.70
C GLY A 377 14.07 -12.49 7.48
N GLY A 378 15.17 -12.79 6.80
CA GLY A 378 16.52 -12.56 7.27
C GLY A 378 16.89 -11.06 7.36
N ASN A 379 17.97 -10.73 8.05
CA ASN A 379 18.42 -9.36 8.31
C ASN A 379 17.35 -8.48 8.95
N ARG A 380 16.54 -9.06 9.83
CA ARG A 380 15.48 -8.44 10.61
C ARG A 380 15.67 -8.78 12.09
N SER A 381 14.97 -8.03 12.97
CA SER A 381 15.02 -8.28 14.40
C SER A 381 14.64 -9.73 14.76
N LYS A 382 15.45 -10.40 15.57
CA LYS A 382 15.15 -11.73 16.10
C LYS A 382 13.89 -11.74 16.98
N THR A 383 13.62 -10.62 17.68
CA THR A 383 12.42 -10.46 18.50
C THR A 383 11.16 -10.74 17.69
N ARG A 384 11.08 -10.22 16.45
CA ARG A 384 9.95 -10.50 15.56
C ARG A 384 9.74 -11.99 15.30
N ARG A 385 10.83 -12.77 15.16
CA ARG A 385 10.78 -14.23 14.93
C ARG A 385 10.19 -14.94 16.14
N TYR A 386 10.68 -14.57 17.34
CA TYR A 386 10.17 -15.13 18.61
C TYR A 386 8.69 -14.79 18.81
N GLU A 387 8.30 -13.54 18.59
CA GLU A 387 6.91 -13.09 18.73
C GLU A 387 5.96 -13.78 17.75
N MET A 388 6.35 -13.92 16.47
CA MET A 388 5.53 -14.63 15.49
C MET A 388 5.37 -16.12 15.84
N GLY A 389 6.43 -16.78 16.30
CA GLY A 389 6.36 -18.15 16.80
C GLY A 389 5.42 -18.29 18.00
N GLU A 390 5.51 -17.37 18.95
CA GLU A 390 4.65 -17.37 20.15
C GLU A 390 3.17 -17.13 19.78
N VAL A 391 2.88 -16.17 18.88
CA VAL A 391 1.52 -15.89 18.40
C VAL A 391 0.93 -17.10 17.68
N SER A 392 1.68 -17.69 16.74
CA SER A 392 1.21 -18.88 16.02
C SER A 392 0.98 -20.05 16.96
N GLY A 393 1.89 -20.28 17.90
CA GLY A 393 1.76 -21.36 18.88
C GLY A 393 0.57 -21.23 19.84
N LYS A 394 0.13 -19.99 20.11
CA LYS A 394 -1.06 -19.72 20.96
C LYS A 394 -2.38 -19.82 20.20
N LEU A 395 -2.40 -19.40 18.94
CA LEU A 395 -3.64 -19.15 18.19
C LEU A 395 -3.92 -20.16 17.07
N SER A 396 -2.89 -20.87 16.57
CA SER A 396 -3.05 -21.93 15.57
C SER A 396 -3.20 -23.30 16.24
N ASP A 397 -3.96 -24.19 15.62
CA ASP A 397 -4.06 -25.59 16.06
C ASP A 397 -2.85 -26.41 15.58
N PHE A 398 -2.23 -25.97 14.49
CA PHE A 398 -1.01 -26.55 13.95
C PHE A 398 -0.19 -25.51 13.19
N THR A 399 1.12 -25.51 13.37
CA THR A 399 2.03 -24.57 12.67
C THR A 399 3.04 -25.34 11.82
N ILE A 400 3.24 -24.91 10.59
CA ILE A 400 4.30 -25.37 9.69
C ILE A 400 5.27 -24.20 9.50
N ILE A 401 6.47 -24.34 10.08
CA ILE A 401 7.49 -23.30 10.00
C ILE A 401 8.35 -23.54 8.76
N THR A 402 8.53 -22.52 7.92
CA THR A 402 9.24 -22.67 6.66
C THR A 402 10.13 -21.47 6.35
N SER A 403 10.88 -21.51 5.25
CA SER A 403 11.67 -20.37 4.78
C SER A 403 10.77 -19.28 4.16
N ASP A 404 11.18 -18.04 4.34
CA ASP A 404 10.65 -16.85 3.65
C ASP A 404 11.77 -16.25 2.78
N ASN A 405 12.16 -15.00 2.96
CA ASN A 405 13.32 -14.35 2.35
C ASN A 405 14.53 -14.45 3.30
N PRO A 406 15.38 -15.46 3.25
CA PRO A 406 16.51 -15.61 4.18
C PRO A 406 17.58 -14.53 4.02
N ARG A 407 17.62 -13.87 2.85
CA ARG A 407 18.61 -12.85 2.52
C ARG A 407 20.04 -13.35 2.73
N PHE A 408 20.77 -12.80 3.71
CA PHE A 408 22.15 -13.18 3.99
C PHE A 408 22.29 -14.15 5.19
N GLU A 409 21.18 -14.62 5.75
CA GLU A 409 21.18 -15.59 6.85
C GLU A 409 20.88 -17.01 6.35
N GLU A 410 21.29 -18.01 7.12
CA GLU A 410 20.92 -19.41 6.83
C GLU A 410 19.45 -19.63 7.16
N PRO A 411 18.66 -20.22 6.23
CA PRO A 411 17.21 -20.39 6.43
C PRO A 411 16.87 -21.15 7.72
N GLN A 412 17.61 -22.23 8.04
CA GLN A 412 17.35 -23.02 9.25
C GLN A 412 17.59 -22.21 10.52
N ALA A 413 18.57 -21.31 10.56
CA ALA A 413 18.82 -20.46 11.72
C ALA A 413 17.64 -19.52 12.02
N ILE A 414 16.94 -19.06 10.97
CA ILE A 414 15.73 -18.24 11.12
C ILE A 414 14.57 -19.09 11.64
N ILE A 415 14.41 -20.33 11.15
CA ILE A 415 13.42 -21.30 11.60
C ILE A 415 13.65 -21.63 13.09
N ASP A 416 14.90 -21.87 13.49
CA ASP A 416 15.28 -22.15 14.88
C ASP A 416 14.91 -20.97 15.81
N ASP A 417 15.09 -19.72 15.38
CA ASP A 417 14.64 -18.55 16.13
C ASP A 417 13.10 -18.53 16.29
N ILE A 418 12.33 -18.90 15.25
CA ILE A 418 10.86 -19.00 15.34
C ILE A 418 10.46 -20.08 16.35
N ILE A 419 11.14 -21.22 16.34
CA ILE A 419 10.92 -22.34 17.26
C ILE A 419 11.13 -21.92 18.73
N VAL A 420 12.06 -21.00 19.01
CA VAL A 420 12.20 -20.43 20.37
C VAL A 420 10.90 -19.78 20.84
N GLY A 421 10.19 -19.09 19.97
CA GLY A 421 8.86 -18.51 20.27
C GLY A 421 7.80 -19.60 20.48
N MET A 422 7.74 -20.60 19.58
CA MET A 422 6.82 -21.74 19.68
C MET A 422 6.95 -22.47 21.01
N LYS A 423 8.18 -22.71 21.47
CA LYS A 423 8.48 -23.43 22.74
C LYS A 423 8.01 -22.71 24.01
N LYS A 424 7.57 -21.45 23.91
CA LYS A 424 6.90 -20.73 25.01
C LYS A 424 5.42 -21.06 25.14
N THR A 425 4.90 -21.92 24.27
CA THR A 425 3.49 -22.29 24.15
C THR A 425 3.35 -23.81 24.09
N ASP A 426 2.13 -24.30 24.19
CA ASP A 426 1.80 -25.72 23.98
C ASP A 426 1.43 -26.04 22.53
N GLY A 427 1.67 -25.07 21.61
CA GLY A 427 1.32 -25.17 20.19
C GLY A 427 2.08 -26.29 19.48
N LYS A 428 1.36 -27.05 18.66
CA LYS A 428 1.93 -28.12 17.83
C LYS A 428 2.54 -27.56 16.56
N TYR A 429 3.74 -28.01 16.22
CA TYR A 429 4.42 -27.56 15.02
C TYR A 429 5.30 -28.62 14.39
N ILE A 430 5.63 -28.40 13.12
CA ILE A 430 6.76 -29.01 12.41
C ILE A 430 7.54 -27.91 11.68
N ASP A 431 8.77 -28.22 11.31
CA ASP A 431 9.55 -27.36 10.42
C ASP A 431 9.88 -28.10 9.14
N ILE A 432 9.64 -27.41 8.01
CA ILE A 432 9.94 -27.85 6.65
C ILE A 432 10.55 -26.67 5.94
N CYS A 433 11.88 -26.68 5.77
CA CYS A 433 12.62 -25.52 5.27
C CYS A 433 12.20 -25.11 3.85
N ASP A 434 11.98 -26.07 2.96
CA ASP A 434 11.49 -25.81 1.61
C ASP A 434 10.02 -25.39 1.62
N ARG A 435 9.72 -24.21 1.07
CA ARG A 435 8.37 -23.66 1.12
C ARG A 435 7.37 -24.42 0.25
N LYS A 436 7.81 -24.99 -0.88
CA LYS A 436 6.95 -25.81 -1.74
C LYS A 436 6.55 -27.10 -0.99
N GLU A 437 7.51 -27.76 -0.35
CA GLU A 437 7.25 -28.95 0.45
C GLU A 437 6.40 -28.65 1.69
N ALA A 438 6.56 -27.48 2.31
CA ALA A 438 5.68 -27.03 3.38
C ALA A 438 4.23 -26.84 2.92
N ILE A 439 4.03 -26.25 1.73
CA ILE A 439 2.71 -26.10 1.10
C ILE A 439 2.13 -27.47 0.74
N ARG A 440 2.92 -28.38 0.14
CA ARG A 440 2.53 -29.76 -0.15
C ARG A 440 2.03 -30.46 1.11
N TYR A 441 2.83 -30.43 2.17
CA TYR A 441 2.46 -31.06 3.44
C TYR A 441 1.14 -30.51 3.99
N ALA A 442 0.94 -29.18 3.93
CA ALA A 442 -0.29 -28.55 4.39
C ALA A 442 -1.52 -29.01 3.60
N ILE A 443 -1.39 -29.15 2.26
CA ILE A 443 -2.49 -29.60 1.39
C ILE A 443 -2.80 -31.09 1.61
N GLU A 444 -1.80 -31.97 1.66
CA GLU A 444 -1.97 -33.42 1.88
C GLU A 444 -2.58 -33.77 3.24
N HIS A 445 -2.29 -32.97 4.27
CA HIS A 445 -2.75 -33.18 5.64
C HIS A 445 -3.94 -32.31 6.04
N GLY A 446 -4.52 -31.59 5.07
CA GLY A 446 -5.77 -30.82 5.24
C GLY A 446 -6.93 -31.73 5.59
N ARG A 447 -7.76 -31.30 6.54
CA ARG A 447 -8.92 -32.04 7.04
C ARG A 447 -10.21 -31.27 6.77
N PRO A 448 -11.37 -31.95 6.70
CA PRO A 448 -12.64 -31.24 6.57
C PRO A 448 -12.83 -30.15 7.63
N GLY A 449 -13.16 -28.94 7.17
CA GLY A 449 -13.35 -27.77 8.02
C GLY A 449 -12.09 -27.02 8.41
N ASP A 450 -10.90 -27.44 7.96
CA ASP A 450 -9.66 -26.68 8.21
C ASP A 450 -9.64 -25.36 7.47
N VAL A 451 -8.95 -24.38 8.07
CA VAL A 451 -8.51 -23.16 7.42
C VAL A 451 -6.97 -23.15 7.42
N ILE A 452 -6.38 -23.28 6.23
CA ILE A 452 -4.93 -23.28 6.02
C ILE A 452 -4.52 -21.86 5.57
N VAL A 453 -3.58 -21.26 6.28
CA VAL A 453 -3.08 -19.90 6.02
C VAL A 453 -1.63 -19.95 5.61
N LEU A 454 -1.32 -19.53 4.38
CA LEU A 454 0.05 -19.23 3.95
C LEU A 454 0.34 -17.77 4.28
N ALA A 455 1.06 -17.51 5.37
CA ALA A 455 1.33 -16.18 5.86
C ALA A 455 2.74 -15.69 5.54
N GLY A 456 2.87 -14.38 5.36
CA GLY A 456 4.14 -13.67 5.21
C GLY A 456 4.43 -13.18 3.80
N LYS A 457 4.31 -14.02 2.78
CA LYS A 457 4.66 -13.69 1.40
C LYS A 457 3.59 -12.85 0.68
N GLY A 458 2.33 -13.21 0.86
CA GLY A 458 1.22 -12.47 0.27
C GLY A 458 1.37 -12.27 -1.25
N HIS A 459 1.55 -11.02 -1.67
CA HIS A 459 1.69 -10.64 -3.09
C HIS A 459 3.09 -10.84 -3.67
N GLU A 460 4.10 -11.12 -2.84
CA GLU A 460 5.47 -11.31 -3.32
C GLU A 460 5.59 -12.53 -4.25
N THR A 461 6.32 -12.36 -5.34
CA THR A 461 6.54 -13.39 -6.38
C THR A 461 7.99 -13.87 -6.42
N TYR A 462 8.75 -13.64 -5.35
CA TYR A 462 10.17 -13.97 -5.29
C TYR A 462 10.58 -14.45 -3.90
N GLN A 463 11.69 -15.16 -3.84
CA GLN A 463 12.47 -15.41 -2.64
C GLN A 463 13.84 -14.75 -2.77
N GLU A 464 14.24 -13.94 -1.78
CA GLU A 464 15.51 -13.25 -1.76
C GLU A 464 16.56 -14.05 -0.99
N ILE A 465 17.62 -14.51 -1.70
CA ILE A 465 18.73 -15.30 -1.14
C ILE A 465 20.04 -14.63 -1.55
N LYS A 466 20.87 -14.23 -0.58
CA LYS A 466 22.19 -13.58 -0.78
C LYS A 466 22.13 -12.37 -1.73
N GLY A 467 21.03 -11.57 -1.62
CA GLY A 467 20.81 -10.38 -2.46
C GLY A 467 20.28 -10.65 -3.85
N VAL A 468 20.04 -11.92 -4.22
CA VAL A 468 19.44 -12.31 -5.50
C VAL A 468 17.99 -12.69 -5.28
N LYS A 469 17.11 -12.21 -6.14
CA LYS A 469 15.69 -12.58 -6.15
C LYS A 469 15.46 -13.73 -7.12
N TYR A 470 14.95 -14.82 -6.61
CA TYR A 470 14.54 -16.01 -7.37
C TYR A 470 13.02 -16.02 -7.49
N ASP A 471 12.50 -16.37 -8.64
CA ASP A 471 11.06 -16.48 -8.84
C ASP A 471 10.45 -17.50 -7.88
N MET A 472 9.46 -17.06 -7.09
CA MET A 472 8.73 -17.88 -6.15
C MET A 472 7.38 -17.22 -5.83
N ASP A 473 6.33 -17.66 -6.49
CA ASP A 473 4.94 -17.22 -6.24
C ASP A 473 4.18 -18.41 -5.62
N GLU A 474 3.59 -18.22 -4.44
CA GLU A 474 2.84 -19.28 -3.76
C GLU A 474 1.69 -19.82 -4.59
N ARG A 475 1.07 -19.01 -5.46
CA ARG A 475 0.00 -19.43 -6.39
C ARG A 475 0.51 -20.45 -7.40
N VAL A 476 1.74 -20.23 -7.90
CA VAL A 476 2.41 -21.14 -8.82
C VAL A 476 2.78 -22.43 -8.08
N LEU A 477 3.38 -22.31 -6.88
CA LEU A 477 3.73 -23.48 -6.06
C LEU A 477 2.50 -24.34 -5.71
N ILE A 478 1.38 -23.72 -5.33
CA ILE A 478 0.13 -24.44 -5.06
C ILE A 478 -0.34 -25.20 -6.31
N LYS A 479 -0.31 -24.54 -7.48
CA LYS A 479 -0.73 -25.16 -8.74
C LYS A 479 0.16 -26.36 -9.07
N GLU A 480 1.47 -26.21 -8.98
CA GLU A 480 2.42 -27.30 -9.21
C GLU A 480 2.18 -28.48 -8.25
N VAL A 481 2.02 -28.21 -6.97
CA VAL A 481 1.71 -29.23 -5.95
C VAL A 481 0.42 -29.99 -6.30
N LEU A 482 -0.64 -29.27 -6.70
CA LEU A 482 -1.91 -29.91 -7.09
C LEU A 482 -1.80 -30.74 -8.37
N GLU A 483 -0.94 -30.34 -9.32
CA GLU A 483 -0.66 -31.12 -10.54
C GLU A 483 0.12 -32.40 -10.21
N GLU A 484 1.11 -32.31 -9.34
CA GLU A 484 1.91 -33.45 -8.88
C GLU A 484 1.05 -34.48 -8.12
N LEU A 485 0.19 -34.02 -7.20
CA LEU A 485 -0.73 -34.89 -6.44
C LEU A 485 -1.81 -35.59 -7.31
N LYS A 486 -2.14 -35.02 -8.49
CA LYS A 486 -3.07 -35.68 -9.43
C LYS A 486 -2.38 -36.68 -10.33
N GLY A 487 -1.06 -36.62 -10.47
CA GLY A 487 -0.25 -37.53 -11.26
C GLY A 487 0.23 -38.76 -10.51
N GLU A 488 0.12 -38.72 -9.18
CA GLU A 488 0.33 -39.86 -8.27
C GLU A 488 -1.00 -40.64 -8.06
#